data_6006b37eb490d79e9e8ee4bc564d8a7a
#
_entry.id   6006b37eb490d79e9e8ee4bc564d8a7a
#
_cell.length_a   1.000
_cell.length_b   1.000
_cell.length_c   1.000
_cell.angle_alpha   90.00
_cell.angle_beta   90.00
_cell.angle_gamma   90.00
#
_symmetry.space_group_name_H-M   'P 1'
#
loop_
_entity.id
_entity.type
_entity.pdbx_description
1 polymer ?
#
loop_
_entity_poly.entity_id
_entity_poly.type
_entity_poly.pdbx_seq_one_letter_code
_entity_poly.pdbx_strand_id
1 'polypeptide(L)'
;MKDFLFPELLEQSDPELYALIGYEADRQARHLIMIPSESISPPAVHEAVASVFSHVYAEGYPDERAHAMTQAQILDYEEGLGHYRRYGDARYYQGVAYADVLESLARRRTAEVFANGIPADKLYVNVQSLSGAPANTAVQYALLSAGDTMLTMSLYVGGHLTHGSKVAYSGKTYNVVHYSVNPQTERVDYEEVRQLAREHKPKLIIAGYTSYPLMRSEEHTSELQSPNT
;
A
#
# COMPACT_ATOMS: atom_id res chain seq x y z
N MET A 1 -24.93 7.42 11.98
CA MET A 1 -26.13 7.96 11.28
C MET A 1 -27.04 6.79 11.02
N LYS A 2 -28.30 6.79 11.45
CA LYS A 2 -29.21 5.71 11.09
C LYS A 2 -29.57 5.88 9.63
N ASP A 3 -29.29 4.88 8.83
CA ASP A 3 -29.73 4.84 7.45
C ASP A 3 -31.26 4.70 7.42
N PHE A 4 -31.96 5.62 6.77
CA PHE A 4 -33.40 5.58 6.72
C PHE A 4 -33.92 4.68 5.58
N LEU A 5 -33.05 4.39 4.59
CA LEU A 5 -33.38 3.51 3.49
C LEU A 5 -33.13 2.03 3.85
N PHE A 6 -32.09 1.78 4.63
CA PHE A 6 -31.64 0.45 5.02
C PHE A 6 -31.43 0.38 6.54
N PRO A 7 -32.48 0.35 7.34
CA PRO A 7 -32.40 0.48 8.80
C PRO A 7 -31.91 -0.80 9.51
N GLU A 8 -31.93 -1.94 8.80
CA GLU A 8 -31.57 -3.23 9.38
C GLU A 8 -30.05 -3.39 9.51
N LEU A 9 -29.61 -3.88 10.66
CA LEU A 9 -28.23 -4.25 10.90
C LEU A 9 -27.98 -5.68 10.39
N LEU A 10 -26.71 -6.04 10.18
CA LEU A 10 -26.31 -7.34 9.67
C LEU A 10 -26.89 -8.51 10.48
N GLU A 11 -26.97 -8.37 11.79
CA GLU A 11 -27.57 -9.37 12.68
C GLU A 11 -29.03 -9.70 12.34
N GLN A 12 -29.75 -8.73 11.81
CA GLN A 12 -31.16 -8.86 11.43
C GLN A 12 -31.34 -9.29 9.99
N SER A 13 -30.49 -8.77 9.09
CA SER A 13 -30.61 -9.03 7.65
C SER A 13 -29.94 -10.34 7.21
N ASP A 14 -28.87 -10.75 7.88
CA ASP A 14 -28.13 -11.99 7.59
C ASP A 14 -27.47 -12.54 8.87
N PRO A 15 -28.25 -13.23 9.73
CA PRO A 15 -27.76 -13.75 10.99
C PRO A 15 -26.68 -14.82 10.83
N GLU A 16 -26.66 -15.57 9.73
CA GLU A 16 -25.64 -16.58 9.45
C GLU A 16 -24.28 -15.92 9.19
N LEU A 17 -24.23 -14.87 8.39
CA LEU A 17 -22.99 -14.12 8.14
C LEU A 17 -22.55 -13.39 9.41
N TYR A 18 -23.45 -12.82 10.18
CA TYR A 18 -23.14 -12.21 11.46
C TYR A 18 -22.47 -13.18 12.42
N ALA A 19 -23.01 -14.40 12.52
CA ALA A 19 -22.43 -15.47 13.35
C ALA A 19 -21.05 -15.90 12.84
N LEU A 20 -20.84 -16.04 11.53
CA LEU A 20 -19.54 -16.37 10.93
C LEU A 20 -18.46 -15.33 11.26
N ILE A 21 -18.79 -14.04 11.24
CA ILE A 21 -17.88 -12.97 11.64
C ILE A 21 -17.47 -13.14 13.11
N GLY A 22 -18.42 -13.46 13.98
CA GLY A 22 -18.15 -13.75 15.39
C GLY A 22 -17.23 -14.95 15.60
N TYR A 23 -17.44 -16.05 14.87
CA TYR A 23 -16.59 -17.24 14.93
C TYR A 23 -15.17 -16.94 14.42
N GLU A 24 -15.01 -16.16 13.36
CA GLU A 24 -13.69 -15.79 12.86
C GLU A 24 -12.97 -14.84 13.83
N ALA A 25 -13.66 -13.89 14.44
CA ALA A 25 -13.09 -13.04 15.47
C ALA A 25 -12.58 -13.84 16.68
N ASP A 26 -13.35 -14.83 17.15
CA ASP A 26 -12.94 -15.74 18.22
C ASP A 26 -11.75 -16.62 17.80
N ARG A 27 -11.75 -17.13 16.57
CA ARG A 27 -10.61 -17.88 16.02
C ARG A 27 -9.33 -17.05 16.03
N GLN A 28 -9.37 -15.81 15.54
CA GLN A 28 -8.20 -14.92 15.51
C GLN A 28 -7.71 -14.57 16.92
N ALA A 29 -8.61 -14.37 17.87
CA ALA A 29 -8.25 -14.09 19.25
C ALA A 29 -7.52 -15.27 19.96
N ARG A 30 -7.72 -16.50 19.49
CA ARG A 30 -7.16 -17.73 20.09
C ARG A 30 -5.99 -18.32 19.34
N HIS A 31 -5.64 -17.79 18.16
CA HIS A 31 -4.58 -18.34 17.31
C HIS A 31 -3.53 -17.29 17.00
N LEU A 32 -2.27 -17.73 16.96
CA LEU A 32 -1.19 -16.93 16.44
C LEU A 32 -1.26 -16.91 14.90
N ILE A 33 -1.33 -15.73 14.33
CA ILE A 33 -1.24 -15.55 12.89
C ILE A 33 0.24 -15.55 12.52
N MET A 34 0.68 -16.57 11.78
CA MET A 34 2.08 -16.80 11.42
C MET A 34 2.42 -16.36 9.99
N ILE A 35 1.49 -15.74 9.28
CA ILE A 35 1.74 -15.17 7.94
C ILE A 35 2.26 -13.76 8.12
N PRO A 36 3.52 -13.45 7.72
CA PRO A 36 4.18 -12.19 8.05
C PRO A 36 3.49 -10.92 7.52
N SER A 37 2.71 -11.06 6.45
CA SER A 37 1.99 -9.96 5.80
C SER A 37 0.58 -9.74 6.34
N GLU A 38 0.11 -10.55 7.27
CA GLU A 38 -1.20 -10.37 7.90
C GLU A 38 -1.09 -9.50 9.16
N SER A 39 -2.06 -8.59 9.33
CA SER A 39 -2.12 -7.68 10.46
C SER A 39 -3.55 -7.56 10.97
N ILE A 40 -3.69 -7.46 12.28
CA ILE A 40 -4.96 -7.16 12.92
C ILE A 40 -5.20 -5.65 12.83
N SER A 41 -6.27 -5.25 12.15
CA SER A 41 -6.64 -3.84 12.01
C SER A 41 -7.34 -3.33 13.28
N PRO A 42 -6.99 -2.12 13.75
CA PRO A 42 -7.74 -1.47 14.83
C PRO A 42 -9.22 -1.23 14.45
N PRO A 43 -10.15 -1.22 15.42
CA PRO A 43 -11.57 -0.95 15.15
C PRO A 43 -11.82 0.37 14.41
N ALA A 44 -11.05 1.43 14.70
CA ALA A 44 -11.14 2.70 14.00
C ALA A 44 -10.86 2.61 12.50
N VAL A 45 -9.99 1.68 12.07
CA VAL A 45 -9.74 1.43 10.64
C VAL A 45 -10.96 0.76 10.00
N HIS A 46 -11.58 -0.21 10.68
CA HIS A 46 -12.80 -0.86 10.20
C HIS A 46 -13.96 0.15 10.07
N GLU A 47 -14.11 1.05 11.06
CA GLU A 47 -15.12 2.12 11.01
C GLU A 47 -14.90 3.06 9.82
N ALA A 48 -13.66 3.46 9.55
CA ALA A 48 -13.34 4.31 8.41
C ALA A 48 -13.60 3.61 7.07
N VAL A 49 -13.21 2.34 6.93
CA VAL A 49 -13.41 1.54 5.70
C VAL A 49 -14.89 1.29 5.43
N ALA A 50 -15.71 1.06 6.47
CA ALA A 50 -17.15 0.85 6.34
C ALA A 50 -17.96 2.15 6.27
N SER A 51 -17.32 3.30 6.08
CA SER A 51 -17.99 4.60 6.04
C SER A 51 -18.65 4.88 4.68
N VAL A 52 -19.44 5.95 4.63
CA VAL A 52 -20.14 6.42 3.42
C VAL A 52 -19.21 6.79 2.26
N PHE A 53 -17.91 6.92 2.48
CA PHE A 53 -16.93 7.09 1.41
C PHE A 53 -16.89 5.91 0.43
N SER A 54 -17.33 4.73 0.84
CA SER A 54 -17.46 3.56 -0.04
C SER A 54 -18.61 3.66 -1.06
N HIS A 55 -19.49 4.67 -0.94
CA HIS A 55 -20.66 4.82 -1.82
C HIS A 55 -20.38 5.57 -3.12
N VAL A 56 -19.23 6.23 -3.26
CA VAL A 56 -18.95 7.15 -4.35
C VAL A 56 -17.71 6.78 -5.13
N TYR A 57 -17.71 7.07 -6.42
CA TYR A 57 -16.51 7.02 -7.25
C TYR A 57 -15.66 8.26 -7.01
N ALA A 58 -14.35 8.05 -6.84
CA ALA A 58 -13.36 9.10 -6.71
C ALA A 58 -12.15 8.87 -7.64
N GLU A 59 -12.43 8.45 -8.87
CA GLU A 59 -11.40 8.19 -9.88
C GLU A 59 -10.67 9.45 -10.30
N GLY A 60 -9.36 9.38 -10.45
CA GLY A 60 -8.48 10.51 -10.65
C GLY A 60 -7.75 10.87 -9.35
N TYR A 61 -7.29 12.10 -9.26
CA TYR A 61 -6.50 12.57 -8.12
C TYR A 61 -7.06 13.90 -7.60
N PRO A 62 -6.86 14.20 -6.29
CA PRO A 62 -7.16 15.53 -5.78
C PRO A 62 -6.27 16.58 -6.46
N ASP A 63 -6.66 17.86 -6.35
CA ASP A 63 -5.90 18.98 -6.88
C ASP A 63 -4.43 18.92 -6.44
N GLU A 64 -3.50 19.10 -7.38
CA GLU A 64 -2.05 19.02 -7.11
C GLU A 64 -1.56 20.04 -6.08
N ARG A 65 -2.25 21.19 -5.93
CA ARG A 65 -1.93 22.17 -4.89
C ARG A 65 -1.96 21.57 -3.49
N ALA A 66 -2.78 20.53 -3.26
CA ALA A 66 -2.88 19.85 -1.97
C ALA A 66 -1.57 19.18 -1.54
N HIS A 67 -0.68 18.87 -2.49
CA HIS A 67 0.63 18.27 -2.19
C HIS A 67 1.50 19.18 -1.30
N ALA A 68 1.46 20.48 -1.53
CA ALA A 68 2.24 21.46 -0.75
C ALA A 68 1.53 21.92 0.54
N MET A 69 0.25 21.59 0.74
CA MET A 69 -0.54 22.03 1.88
C MET A 69 -0.15 21.32 3.17
N THR A 70 -0.20 22.05 4.28
CA THR A 70 -0.16 21.49 5.64
C THR A 70 -1.47 20.79 5.97
N GLN A 71 -1.50 19.94 7.00
CA GLN A 71 -2.75 19.33 7.46
C GLN A 71 -3.82 20.37 7.82
N ALA A 72 -3.44 21.49 8.47
CA ALA A 72 -4.38 22.56 8.81
C ALA A 72 -5.02 23.19 7.57
N GLN A 73 -4.26 23.42 6.51
CA GLN A 73 -4.77 23.94 5.25
C GLN A 73 -5.67 22.95 4.51
N ILE A 74 -5.33 21.65 4.52
CA ILE A 74 -6.17 20.60 3.94
C ILE A 74 -7.52 20.50 4.68
N LEU A 75 -7.52 20.71 5.99
CA LEU A 75 -8.72 20.66 6.86
C LEU A 75 -9.49 21.98 6.93
N ASP A 76 -9.05 23.00 6.21
CA ASP A 76 -9.84 24.22 6.04
C ASP A 76 -10.97 23.98 5.04
N TYR A 77 -12.09 23.47 5.56
CA TYR A 77 -13.24 23.12 4.74
C TYR A 77 -13.88 24.32 4.06
N GLU A 78 -13.81 25.52 4.62
CA GLU A 78 -14.38 26.73 4.02
C GLU A 78 -13.60 27.11 2.76
N GLU A 79 -12.29 27.14 2.85
CA GLU A 79 -11.42 27.39 1.69
C GLU A 79 -11.54 26.26 0.67
N GLY A 80 -11.41 25.01 1.08
CA GLY A 80 -11.45 23.83 0.22
C GLY A 80 -12.76 23.72 -0.57
N LEU A 81 -13.90 23.82 0.10
CA LEU A 81 -15.22 23.80 -0.54
C LEU A 81 -15.49 25.05 -1.38
N GLY A 82 -14.95 26.22 -0.99
CA GLY A 82 -15.00 27.44 -1.78
C GLY A 82 -14.26 27.27 -3.11
N HIS A 83 -13.07 26.68 -3.08
CA HIS A 83 -12.31 26.34 -4.28
C HIS A 83 -13.04 25.33 -5.16
N TYR A 84 -13.53 24.26 -4.59
CA TYR A 84 -14.31 23.23 -5.29
C TYR A 84 -15.53 23.82 -6.02
N ARG A 85 -16.30 24.67 -5.35
CA ARG A 85 -17.47 25.34 -5.97
C ARG A 85 -17.09 26.25 -7.14
N ARG A 86 -15.90 26.84 -7.11
CA ARG A 86 -15.44 27.76 -8.14
C ARG A 86 -14.83 27.08 -9.35
N TYR A 87 -14.08 26.01 -9.13
CA TYR A 87 -13.25 25.38 -10.18
C TYR A 87 -13.67 23.96 -10.52
N GLY A 88 -14.60 23.38 -9.75
CA GLY A 88 -14.97 21.99 -9.88
C GLY A 88 -13.92 21.04 -9.29
N ASP A 89 -14.03 19.79 -9.68
CA ASP A 89 -13.17 18.69 -9.24
C ASP A 89 -12.16 18.36 -10.34
N ALA A 90 -10.92 18.08 -9.96
CA ALA A 90 -9.90 17.58 -10.88
C ALA A 90 -10.12 16.12 -11.29
N ARG A 91 -10.99 15.41 -10.57
CA ARG A 91 -11.32 14.00 -10.83
C ARG A 91 -12.25 13.82 -12.01
N TYR A 92 -12.42 12.60 -12.46
CA TYR A 92 -13.34 12.28 -13.56
C TYR A 92 -14.81 12.49 -13.21
N TYR A 93 -15.17 12.38 -11.92
CA TYR A 93 -16.54 12.56 -11.42
C TYR A 93 -16.63 13.69 -10.42
N GLN A 94 -17.71 14.45 -10.50
CA GLN A 94 -18.02 15.54 -9.58
C GLN A 94 -18.71 15.00 -8.31
N GLY A 95 -18.80 15.82 -7.26
CA GLY A 95 -19.50 15.47 -6.02
C GLY A 95 -18.63 14.74 -4.99
N VAL A 96 -17.31 14.81 -5.13
CA VAL A 96 -16.33 14.10 -4.28
C VAL A 96 -15.43 15.04 -3.47
N ALA A 97 -15.87 16.27 -3.20
CA ALA A 97 -15.09 17.29 -2.49
C ALA A 97 -14.49 16.79 -1.16
N TYR A 98 -15.23 16.02 -0.39
CA TYR A 98 -14.71 15.45 0.85
C TYR A 98 -13.79 14.25 0.63
N ALA A 99 -13.93 13.50 -0.46
CA ALA A 99 -12.97 12.47 -0.83
C ALA A 99 -11.61 13.08 -1.21
N ASP A 100 -11.58 14.27 -1.80
CA ASP A 100 -10.35 15.02 -2.04
C ASP A 100 -9.65 15.42 -0.75
N VAL A 101 -10.40 15.90 0.24
CA VAL A 101 -9.85 16.20 1.56
C VAL A 101 -9.31 14.95 2.23
N LEU A 102 -10.07 13.86 2.20
CA LEU A 102 -9.67 12.57 2.79
C LEU A 102 -8.36 12.05 2.17
N GLU A 103 -8.30 12.01 0.85
CA GLU A 103 -7.10 11.50 0.17
C GLU A 103 -5.90 12.43 0.36
N SER A 104 -6.09 13.74 0.27
CA SER A 104 -5.02 14.71 0.51
C SER A 104 -4.47 14.60 1.93
N LEU A 105 -5.34 14.44 2.92
CA LEU A 105 -4.95 14.24 4.32
C LEU A 105 -4.20 12.91 4.52
N ALA A 106 -4.67 11.83 3.93
CA ALA A 106 -4.01 10.53 4.00
C ALA A 106 -2.62 10.57 3.35
N ARG A 107 -2.49 11.18 2.17
CA ARG A 107 -1.21 11.40 1.49
C ARG A 107 -0.25 12.22 2.35
N ARG A 108 -0.72 13.34 2.92
CA ARG A 108 0.08 14.20 3.78
C ARG A 108 0.58 13.48 5.03
N ARG A 109 -0.30 12.79 5.74
CA ARG A 109 0.06 12.02 6.95
C ARG A 109 1.05 10.90 6.63
N THR A 110 0.85 10.19 5.54
CA THR A 110 1.79 9.16 5.10
C THR A 110 3.16 9.77 4.76
N ALA A 111 3.20 10.89 4.04
CA ALA A 111 4.44 11.59 3.76
C ALA A 111 5.17 12.01 5.06
N GLU A 112 4.45 12.51 6.07
CA GLU A 112 5.01 12.89 7.37
C GLU A 112 5.58 11.70 8.14
N VAL A 113 4.91 10.55 8.11
CA VAL A 113 5.38 9.31 8.76
C VAL A 113 6.68 8.81 8.13
N PHE A 114 6.81 8.91 6.80
CA PHE A 114 7.98 8.40 6.08
C PHE A 114 9.04 9.45 5.75
N ALA A 115 8.89 10.67 6.23
CA ALA A 115 9.74 11.80 5.87
C ALA A 115 11.21 11.66 6.30
N ASN A 116 11.48 11.00 7.45
CA ASN A 116 12.81 10.70 7.96
C ASN A 116 13.86 11.82 7.72
N GLY A 117 13.54 13.05 8.14
CA GLY A 117 14.41 14.22 7.93
C GLY A 117 14.31 14.91 6.58
N ILE A 118 13.56 14.35 5.63
CA ILE A 118 13.21 15.01 4.37
C ILE A 118 11.91 15.78 4.57
N PRO A 119 11.77 17.02 4.05
CA PRO A 119 10.48 17.71 4.08
C PRO A 119 9.37 16.88 3.44
N ALA A 120 8.22 16.72 4.12
CA ALA A 120 7.13 15.85 3.66
C ALA A 120 6.56 16.25 2.28
N ASP A 121 6.66 17.53 1.90
CA ASP A 121 6.30 18.05 0.58
C ASP A 121 7.28 17.63 -0.54
N LYS A 122 8.38 16.97 -0.20
CA LYS A 122 9.30 16.35 -1.18
C LYS A 122 9.02 14.86 -1.42
N LEU A 123 8.07 14.29 -0.68
CA LEU A 123 7.65 12.89 -0.83
C LEU A 123 6.32 12.81 -1.56
N TYR A 124 6.32 12.07 -2.67
CA TYR A 124 5.09 11.77 -3.40
C TYR A 124 4.49 10.46 -2.89
N VAL A 125 3.24 10.52 -2.46
CA VAL A 125 2.52 9.39 -1.89
C VAL A 125 1.27 9.11 -2.71
N ASN A 126 1.04 7.85 -3.03
CA ASN A 126 -0.20 7.36 -3.60
C ASN A 126 -0.84 6.37 -2.61
N VAL A 127 -2.05 6.66 -2.16
CA VAL A 127 -2.82 5.85 -1.20
C VAL A 127 -3.99 5.10 -1.84
N GLN A 128 -4.10 5.13 -3.18
CA GLN A 128 -5.26 4.55 -3.88
C GLN A 128 -5.18 3.04 -4.08
N SER A 129 -3.99 2.45 -3.90
CA SER A 129 -3.84 1.00 -4.08
C SER A 129 -4.64 0.22 -3.04
N LEU A 130 -5.45 -0.73 -3.50
CA LEU A 130 -6.27 -1.60 -2.67
C LEU A 130 -5.45 -2.42 -1.66
N SER A 131 -4.25 -2.84 -2.06
CA SER A 131 -3.33 -3.62 -1.23
C SER A 131 -1.89 -3.54 -1.78
N GLY A 132 -0.94 -4.18 -1.11
CA GLY A 132 0.46 -4.20 -1.55
C GLY A 132 0.68 -4.82 -2.94
N ALA A 133 -0.08 -5.83 -3.32
CA ALA A 133 0.07 -6.44 -4.64
C ALA A 133 -0.32 -5.50 -5.79
N PRO A 134 -1.47 -4.80 -5.77
CA PRO A 134 -1.76 -3.74 -6.74
C PRO A 134 -0.75 -2.60 -6.72
N ALA A 135 -0.23 -2.19 -5.54
CA ALA A 135 0.79 -1.16 -5.44
C ALA A 135 2.07 -1.57 -6.18
N ASN A 136 2.58 -2.78 -5.92
CA ASN A 136 3.74 -3.31 -6.63
C ASN A 136 3.49 -3.44 -8.14
N THR A 137 2.31 -3.88 -8.55
CA THR A 137 1.93 -3.98 -9.96
C THR A 137 1.91 -2.61 -10.63
N ALA A 138 1.39 -1.58 -9.97
CA ALA A 138 1.37 -0.21 -10.49
C ALA A 138 2.79 0.34 -10.70
N VAL A 139 3.71 0.12 -9.74
CA VAL A 139 5.12 0.52 -9.89
C VAL A 139 5.80 -0.24 -11.02
N GLN A 140 5.62 -1.55 -11.08
CA GLN A 140 6.19 -2.38 -12.15
C GLN A 140 5.68 -1.94 -13.53
N TYR A 141 4.38 -1.70 -13.65
CA TYR A 141 3.76 -1.24 -14.89
C TYR A 141 4.25 0.14 -15.34
N ALA A 142 4.49 1.05 -14.38
CA ALA A 142 5.01 2.39 -14.67
C ALA A 142 6.46 2.38 -15.16
N LEU A 143 7.28 1.42 -14.69
CA LEU A 143 8.71 1.37 -14.94
C LEU A 143 9.15 0.37 -16.01
N LEU A 144 8.31 -0.63 -16.29
CA LEU A 144 8.66 -1.77 -17.15
C LEU A 144 7.67 -1.94 -18.30
N SER A 145 8.19 -2.39 -19.43
CA SER A 145 7.40 -2.95 -20.53
C SER A 145 7.35 -4.49 -20.42
N ALA A 146 6.35 -5.12 -21.03
CA ALA A 146 6.28 -6.58 -21.08
C ALA A 146 7.57 -7.18 -21.67
N GLY A 147 8.13 -8.18 -21.00
CA GLY A 147 9.39 -8.82 -21.38
C GLY A 147 10.65 -8.12 -20.85
N ASP A 148 10.54 -6.95 -20.22
CA ASP A 148 11.68 -6.33 -19.54
C ASP A 148 12.17 -7.19 -18.37
N THR A 149 13.46 -7.10 -18.07
CA THR A 149 14.08 -7.89 -17.00
C THR A 149 14.00 -7.17 -15.67
N MET A 150 13.57 -7.89 -14.64
CA MET A 150 13.64 -7.45 -13.24
C MET A 150 14.42 -8.46 -12.39
N LEU A 151 15.18 -7.96 -11.41
CA LEU A 151 15.96 -8.73 -10.45
C LEU A 151 15.31 -8.64 -9.08
N THR A 152 15.01 -9.77 -8.48
CA THR A 152 14.20 -9.83 -7.26
C THR A 152 14.65 -10.95 -6.35
N MET A 153 14.30 -10.88 -5.06
CA MET A 153 14.51 -11.99 -4.15
C MET A 153 13.57 -13.17 -4.48
N SER A 154 14.12 -14.38 -4.46
CA SER A 154 13.34 -15.60 -4.62
C SER A 154 12.28 -15.74 -3.53
N LEU A 155 11.07 -16.21 -3.91
CA LEU A 155 9.99 -16.51 -2.99
C LEU A 155 10.42 -17.50 -1.89
N TYR A 156 11.26 -18.47 -2.23
CA TYR A 156 11.69 -19.54 -1.32
C TYR A 156 12.63 -19.09 -0.20
N VAL A 157 13.18 -17.89 -0.31
CA VAL A 157 14.11 -17.32 0.69
C VAL A 157 13.58 -16.01 1.29
N GLY A 158 12.30 -15.72 1.11
CA GLY A 158 11.64 -14.59 1.75
C GLY A 158 11.08 -13.52 0.82
N GLY A 159 11.20 -13.67 -0.50
CA GLY A 159 10.57 -12.79 -1.47
C GLY A 159 9.02 -12.85 -1.44
N HIS A 160 8.38 -11.96 -2.15
CA HIS A 160 6.93 -11.89 -2.27
C HIS A 160 6.44 -12.49 -3.59
N LEU A 161 5.17 -12.91 -3.67
CA LEU A 161 4.57 -13.41 -4.92
C LEU A 161 4.69 -12.39 -6.07
N THR A 162 4.51 -11.10 -5.79
CA THR A 162 4.64 -10.02 -6.79
C THR A 162 6.07 -9.74 -7.22
N HIS A 163 7.06 -10.42 -6.63
CA HIS A 163 8.45 -10.36 -7.02
C HIS A 163 8.79 -11.34 -8.17
N GLY A 164 7.81 -11.68 -9.00
CA GLY A 164 8.03 -12.49 -10.20
C GLY A 164 7.72 -13.96 -10.03
N SER A 165 6.93 -14.35 -9.05
CA SER A 165 6.42 -15.73 -8.98
C SER A 165 5.65 -16.08 -10.25
N LYS A 166 5.85 -17.30 -10.77
CA LYS A 166 5.19 -17.79 -12.00
C LYS A 166 3.65 -17.77 -11.94
N VAL A 167 3.07 -17.76 -10.74
CA VAL A 167 1.60 -17.68 -10.53
C VAL A 167 1.11 -16.24 -10.47
N ALA A 168 1.99 -15.27 -10.27
CA ALA A 168 1.66 -13.85 -10.20
C ALA A 168 1.73 -13.18 -11.58
N TYR A 169 1.05 -12.03 -11.71
CA TYR A 169 1.11 -11.19 -12.91
C TYR A 169 2.55 -10.89 -13.32
N SER A 170 3.40 -10.48 -12.37
CA SER A 170 4.78 -10.11 -12.60
C SER A 170 5.61 -11.22 -13.25
N GLY A 171 5.46 -12.47 -12.80
CA GLY A 171 6.17 -13.61 -13.37
C GLY A 171 5.64 -14.08 -14.73
N LYS A 172 4.45 -13.61 -15.12
CA LYS A 172 3.87 -13.89 -16.47
C LYS A 172 4.18 -12.80 -17.47
N THR A 173 4.46 -11.59 -17.01
CA THR A 173 4.62 -10.40 -17.86
C THR A 173 6.07 -10.03 -18.09
N TYR A 174 6.94 -10.22 -17.10
CA TYR A 174 8.32 -9.78 -17.12
C TYR A 174 9.29 -10.96 -17.16
N ASN A 175 10.51 -10.70 -17.65
CA ASN A 175 11.61 -11.63 -17.52
C ASN A 175 12.22 -11.48 -16.12
N VAL A 176 12.08 -12.51 -15.27
CA VAL A 176 12.44 -12.42 -13.85
C VAL A 176 13.69 -13.23 -13.56
N VAL A 177 14.68 -12.55 -12.99
CA VAL A 177 15.89 -13.14 -12.43
C VAL A 177 15.79 -13.08 -10.91
N HIS A 178 16.03 -14.19 -10.25
CA HIS A 178 15.98 -14.25 -8.78
C HIS A 178 17.38 -14.33 -8.19
N TYR A 179 17.65 -13.50 -7.18
CA TYR A 179 18.76 -13.68 -6.26
C TYR A 179 18.31 -14.43 -5.00
N SER A 180 19.28 -15.02 -4.31
CA SER A 180 19.03 -15.85 -3.15
C SER A 180 19.79 -15.36 -1.92
N VAL A 181 19.87 -16.20 -0.92
CA VAL A 181 20.70 -16.03 0.27
C VAL A 181 21.89 -16.99 0.21
N ASN A 182 23.00 -16.59 0.81
CA ASN A 182 24.14 -17.45 0.96
C ASN A 182 23.78 -18.65 1.87
N PRO A 183 23.96 -19.91 1.44
CA PRO A 183 23.50 -21.08 2.18
C PRO A 183 24.18 -21.27 3.54
N GLN A 184 25.37 -20.71 3.76
CA GLN A 184 26.12 -20.85 5.00
C GLN A 184 25.78 -19.75 6.02
N THR A 185 25.48 -18.54 5.55
CA THR A 185 25.23 -17.37 6.41
C THR A 185 23.75 -17.03 6.50
N GLU A 186 22.92 -17.59 5.62
CA GLU A 186 21.49 -17.26 5.43
C GLU A 186 21.22 -15.78 5.14
N ARG A 187 22.27 -15.03 4.82
CA ARG A 187 22.19 -13.60 4.47
C ARG A 187 22.13 -13.40 2.97
N VAL A 188 21.52 -12.28 2.55
CA VAL A 188 21.52 -11.87 1.13
C VAL A 188 22.96 -11.83 0.62
N ASP A 189 23.22 -12.52 -0.47
CA ASP A 189 24.52 -12.51 -1.13
C ASP A 189 24.61 -11.32 -2.10
N TYR A 190 25.19 -10.24 -1.65
CA TYR A 190 25.31 -9.03 -2.47
C TYR A 190 26.27 -9.18 -3.66
N GLU A 191 27.20 -10.13 -3.62
CA GLU A 191 28.07 -10.41 -4.78
C GLU A 191 27.27 -11.15 -5.85
N GLU A 192 26.43 -12.11 -5.47
CA GLU A 192 25.45 -12.72 -6.40
C GLU A 192 24.55 -11.67 -7.03
N VAL A 193 23.99 -10.75 -6.21
CA VAL A 193 23.14 -9.65 -6.73
C VAL A 193 23.88 -8.79 -7.74
N ARG A 194 25.15 -8.40 -7.46
CA ARG A 194 25.97 -7.63 -8.41
C ARG A 194 26.27 -8.39 -9.69
N GLN A 195 26.60 -9.66 -9.58
CA GLN A 195 26.88 -10.52 -10.72
C GLN A 195 25.65 -10.63 -11.64
N LEU A 196 24.50 -10.98 -11.05
CA LEU A 196 23.24 -11.10 -11.78
C LEU A 196 22.79 -9.77 -12.42
N ALA A 197 22.99 -8.66 -11.72
CA ALA A 197 22.69 -7.33 -12.25
C ALA A 197 23.58 -6.97 -13.46
N ARG A 198 24.88 -7.32 -13.44
CA ARG A 198 25.79 -7.09 -14.57
C ARG A 198 25.48 -8.00 -15.76
N GLU A 199 25.14 -9.26 -15.51
CA GLU A 199 24.84 -10.27 -16.52
C GLU A 199 23.52 -9.97 -17.22
N HIS A 200 22.46 -9.77 -16.45
CA HIS A 200 21.09 -9.67 -16.97
C HIS A 200 20.62 -8.22 -17.20
N LYS A 201 21.35 -7.22 -16.70
CA LYS A 201 21.06 -5.78 -16.87
C LYS A 201 19.60 -5.42 -16.62
N PRO A 202 19.04 -5.77 -15.44
CA PRO A 202 17.64 -5.54 -15.14
C PRO A 202 17.31 -4.05 -15.17
N LYS A 203 16.12 -3.71 -15.63
CA LYS A 203 15.58 -2.33 -15.53
C LYS A 203 15.09 -2.00 -14.13
N LEU A 204 14.73 -3.01 -13.34
CA LEU A 204 14.23 -2.85 -11.98
C LEU A 204 14.88 -3.90 -11.08
N ILE A 205 15.35 -3.46 -9.92
CA ILE A 205 15.76 -4.33 -8.81
C ILE A 205 14.79 -4.08 -7.65
N ILE A 206 14.15 -5.16 -7.16
CA ILE A 206 13.28 -5.06 -5.98
C ILE A 206 14.07 -5.46 -4.73
N ALA A 207 14.30 -4.51 -3.85
CA ALA A 207 15.01 -4.68 -2.60
C ALA A 207 14.04 -4.74 -1.41
N GLY A 208 13.05 -5.63 -1.47
CA GLY A 208 12.02 -5.83 -0.46
C GLY A 208 11.75 -7.31 -0.20
N TYR A 209 11.26 -7.60 0.98
CA TYR A 209 11.01 -8.97 1.43
C TYR A 209 9.68 -9.05 2.17
N THR A 210 9.12 -10.25 2.24
CA THR A 210 7.93 -10.54 3.05
C THR A 210 8.30 -11.29 4.33
N SER A 211 9.18 -12.28 4.23
CA SER A 211 9.48 -13.20 5.32
C SER A 211 10.99 -13.41 5.57
N TYR A 212 11.84 -12.57 5.01
CA TYR A 212 13.27 -12.61 5.33
C TYR A 212 13.54 -11.93 6.67
N PRO A 213 14.00 -12.67 7.72
CA PRO A 213 14.01 -12.18 9.09
C PRO A 213 15.29 -11.44 9.48
N LEU A 214 16.35 -11.52 8.66
CA LEU A 214 17.65 -10.96 9.02
C LEU A 214 17.76 -9.49 8.56
N MET A 215 18.52 -8.71 9.34
CA MET A 215 18.82 -7.33 8.97
C MET A 215 19.65 -7.27 7.70
N ARG A 216 19.30 -6.35 6.83
CA ARG A 216 20.07 -5.97 5.66
C ARG A 216 21.28 -5.13 6.08
N SER A 217 22.26 -4.92 5.19
CA SER A 217 23.31 -3.96 5.44
C SER A 217 22.73 -2.54 5.52
N GLU A 218 23.27 -1.69 6.39
CA GLU A 218 22.78 -0.33 6.60
C GLU A 218 22.81 0.53 5.33
N GLU A 219 23.73 0.26 4.41
CA GLU A 219 23.84 0.92 3.12
C GLU A 219 22.63 0.72 2.20
N HIS A 220 21.80 -0.29 2.51
CA HIS A 220 20.63 -0.67 1.72
C HIS A 220 19.33 -0.65 2.52
N THR A 221 19.36 -0.22 3.76
CA THR A 221 18.16 0.12 4.51
C THR A 221 17.63 1.43 3.95
N SER A 222 16.71 1.34 3.00
CA SER A 222 15.67 2.37 2.94
C SER A 222 15.03 2.35 4.32
N GLU A 223 15.23 3.38 5.08
CA GLU A 223 14.97 3.51 6.51
C GLU A 223 13.48 3.52 6.81
N LEU A 224 12.88 2.37 6.66
CA LEU A 224 11.61 2.04 7.30
C LEU A 224 11.91 1.46 8.69
N GLN A 225 12.70 2.17 9.48
CA GLN A 225 12.71 1.95 10.91
C GLN A 225 11.46 2.60 11.47
N SER A 226 10.47 1.78 11.80
CA SER A 226 9.46 2.20 12.76
C SER A 226 10.21 2.72 13.99
N PRO A 227 9.92 3.92 14.49
CA PRO A 227 10.49 4.34 15.75
C PRO A 227 10.09 3.31 16.79
N ASN A 228 11.06 2.67 17.39
CA ASN A 228 10.84 1.85 18.57
C ASN A 228 10.25 2.76 19.64
N THR A 229 8.97 2.61 19.90
CA THR A 229 8.32 3.10 21.12
C THR A 229 8.45 2.08 22.20
#